data_67c58b1cd80002d637c4c7cc0b94ec04
#
_entry.id   67c58b1cd80002d637c4c7cc0b94ec04
#
_cell.length_a   1.000
_cell.length_b   1.000
_cell.length_c   1.000
_cell.angle_alpha   90.00
_cell.angle_beta   90.00
_cell.angle_gamma   90.00
#
_symmetry.space_group_name_H-M   'P 1'
#
loop_
_entity.id
_entity.type
_entity.pdbx_description
1 polymer ?
#
loop_
_entity_poly.entity_id
_entity_poly.type
_entity_poly.pdbx_seq_one_letter_code
_entity_poly.pdbx_strand_id
1 'polypeptide(L)'
;MSDFSNALRAATVMVLTGGLGLAGGVPASADPATTGSSSDINTLAAVLSKGYGLTNCTAQNIDRSTQLAVLTCGQSPDPRGPAQAKYVLFTNADNLATSFKATINEDVLTPCGDASQSPSNWHKDGSGASAGQAACGTYRSGAEIIWTTDANNTLSYLRASNTDVVALYQWWRANG
;
A
#
# COMPACT_ATOMS: atom_id res chain seq x y z
N MET A 1 6.62 15.06 15.21
CA MET A 1 6.45 13.60 15.00
C MET A 1 5.14 13.35 14.21
N SER A 2 4.82 14.21 13.24
CA SER A 2 3.50 14.20 12.57
C SER A 2 3.54 13.84 11.09
N ASP A 3 4.71 13.58 10.51
CA ASP A 3 4.84 13.54 9.06
C ASP A 3 4.74 12.15 8.42
N PHE A 4 4.79 11.07 9.18
CA PHE A 4 4.79 9.71 8.63
C PHE A 4 3.41 9.25 8.16
N SER A 5 2.33 9.63 8.86
CA SER A 5 0.97 9.27 8.44
C SER A 5 0.57 9.97 7.14
N ASN A 6 0.95 11.24 6.97
CA ASN A 6 0.66 12.00 5.77
C ASN A 6 1.42 11.48 4.53
N ALA A 7 2.64 10.98 4.70
CA ALA A 7 3.42 10.44 3.58
C ALA A 7 2.79 9.17 2.97
N LEU A 8 2.06 8.36 3.76
CA LEU A 8 1.36 7.19 3.23
C LEU A 8 0.12 7.58 2.40
N ARG A 9 -0.50 8.73 2.69
CA ARG A 9 -1.80 9.12 2.14
C ARG A 9 -1.75 10.21 1.08
N ALA A 10 -0.60 10.90 0.91
CA ALA A 10 -0.44 11.95 -0.08
C ALA A 10 -0.27 11.35 -1.49
N ALA A 11 -1.37 11.15 -2.19
CA ALA A 11 -1.37 11.04 -3.64
C ALA A 11 -1.27 12.45 -4.22
N THR A 12 -0.07 12.95 -4.46
CA THR A 12 0.13 14.23 -5.15
C THR A 12 -0.21 14.03 -6.62
N VAL A 13 -1.36 14.52 -7.04
CA VAL A 13 -1.69 14.69 -8.46
C VAL A 13 -0.86 15.87 -8.97
N MET A 14 0.26 15.60 -9.64
CA MET A 14 0.95 16.61 -10.44
C MET A 14 0.23 16.81 -11.76
N VAL A 15 -0.48 17.92 -11.87
CA VAL A 15 -0.98 18.42 -13.16
C VAL A 15 0.22 18.97 -13.93
N LEU A 16 0.63 18.27 -14.98
CA LEU A 16 1.61 18.75 -15.97
C LEU A 16 0.91 19.71 -16.92
N THR A 17 1.13 21.01 -16.76
CA THR A 17 0.83 22.00 -17.80
C THR A 17 1.87 21.89 -18.92
N GLY A 18 1.36 21.79 -20.15
CA GLY A 18 2.12 21.48 -21.33
C GLY A 18 3.18 22.51 -21.74
N GLY A 19 4.25 21.97 -22.32
CA GLY A 19 5.21 22.65 -23.16
C GLY A 19 5.60 21.73 -24.30
N LEU A 20 5.26 22.09 -25.52
CA LEU A 20 5.70 21.42 -26.75
C LEU A 20 7.20 21.63 -26.94
N GLY A 21 7.98 20.58 -26.69
CA GLY A 21 9.39 20.50 -27.04
C GLY A 21 9.68 19.11 -27.60
N LEU A 22 9.88 19.01 -28.93
CA LEU A 22 10.38 17.80 -29.60
C LEU A 22 11.86 17.63 -29.21
N ALA A 23 12.11 16.81 -28.21
CA ALA A 23 13.42 16.24 -27.94
C ALA A 23 13.19 14.80 -27.45
N GLY A 24 13.90 13.83 -28.05
CA GLY A 24 13.79 12.41 -27.76
C GLY A 24 13.91 12.14 -26.25
N GLY A 25 12.77 11.87 -25.63
CA GLY A 25 12.71 11.58 -24.20
C GLY A 25 13.27 10.19 -23.94
N VAL A 26 14.50 10.11 -23.42
CA VAL A 26 14.93 8.95 -22.65
C VAL A 26 13.94 8.81 -21.50
N PRO A 27 13.39 7.61 -21.23
CA PRO A 27 12.59 7.40 -20.03
C PRO A 27 13.44 7.82 -18.83
N ALA A 28 12.93 8.77 -18.03
CA ALA A 28 13.60 9.15 -16.80
C ALA A 28 13.65 7.93 -15.90
N SER A 29 14.78 7.24 -15.90
CA SER A 29 15.05 6.17 -14.94
C SER A 29 15.02 6.83 -13.57
N ALA A 30 14.10 6.41 -12.71
CA ALA A 30 14.06 6.89 -11.33
C ALA A 30 15.44 6.63 -10.69
N ASP A 31 16.00 7.63 -10.03
CA ASP A 31 17.30 7.52 -9.37
C ASP A 31 17.19 6.44 -8.27
N PRO A 32 17.95 5.33 -8.35
CA PRO A 32 17.93 4.27 -7.33
C PRO A 32 18.25 4.81 -5.93
N ALA A 33 18.92 5.96 -5.88
CA ALA A 33 19.24 6.64 -4.64
C ALA A 33 18.01 7.23 -3.93
N THR A 34 16.91 7.47 -4.63
CA THR A 34 15.71 8.08 -4.04
C THR A 34 14.52 7.11 -3.94
N THR A 35 14.42 6.13 -4.83
CA THR A 35 13.25 5.23 -4.95
C THR A 35 13.49 3.81 -4.46
N GLY A 36 14.67 3.50 -3.95
CA GLY A 36 15.08 2.14 -3.59
C GLY A 36 15.81 1.41 -4.71
N SER A 37 16.42 0.27 -4.39
CA SER A 37 17.11 -0.55 -5.38
C SER A 37 16.12 -1.28 -6.29
N SER A 38 16.54 -1.63 -7.52
CA SER A 38 15.72 -2.46 -8.42
C SER A 38 15.40 -3.83 -7.80
N SER A 39 16.31 -4.39 -6.98
CA SER A 39 16.07 -5.64 -6.26
C SER A 39 14.94 -5.50 -5.25
N ASP A 40 14.93 -4.42 -4.45
CA ASP A 40 13.90 -4.18 -3.43
C ASP A 40 12.54 -3.88 -4.09
N ILE A 41 12.55 -3.11 -5.18
CA ILE A 41 11.34 -2.86 -5.97
C ILE A 41 10.76 -4.16 -6.52
N ASN A 42 11.58 -5.06 -7.06
CA ASN A 42 11.13 -6.36 -7.57
C ASN A 42 10.65 -7.28 -6.44
N THR A 43 11.31 -7.25 -5.29
CA THR A 43 10.86 -7.98 -4.09
C THR A 43 9.48 -7.51 -3.66
N LEU A 44 9.25 -6.20 -3.61
CA LEU A 44 7.96 -5.63 -3.28
C LEU A 44 6.90 -5.94 -4.35
N ALA A 45 7.27 -5.89 -5.64
CA ALA A 45 6.37 -6.20 -6.74
C ALA A 45 5.87 -7.65 -6.75
N ALA A 46 6.62 -8.58 -6.18
CA ALA A 46 6.24 -9.99 -6.09
C ALA A 46 5.12 -10.27 -5.08
N VAL A 47 4.77 -9.31 -4.21
CA VAL A 47 3.77 -9.47 -3.15
C VAL A 47 2.56 -8.51 -3.30
N LEU A 48 2.43 -7.88 -4.46
CA LEU A 48 1.28 -7.03 -4.75
C LEU A 48 0.00 -7.85 -4.87
N SER A 49 -1.12 -7.24 -4.51
CA SER A 49 -2.45 -7.82 -4.75
C SER A 49 -2.66 -8.10 -6.23
N LYS A 50 -3.45 -9.13 -6.53
CA LYS A 50 -3.72 -9.57 -7.90
C LYS A 50 -4.22 -8.42 -8.78
N GLY A 51 -3.66 -8.31 -9.98
CA GLY A 51 -3.96 -7.26 -10.93
C GLY A 51 -3.05 -6.03 -10.83
N TYR A 52 -2.23 -5.93 -9.77
CA TYR A 52 -1.18 -4.93 -9.67
C TYR A 52 0.19 -5.47 -10.07
N GLY A 53 1.03 -4.61 -10.61
CA GLY A 53 2.38 -4.91 -11.05
C GLY A 53 3.13 -3.64 -11.45
N LEU A 54 4.38 -3.77 -11.89
CA LEU A 54 5.21 -2.62 -12.29
C LEU A 54 4.68 -1.88 -13.52
N THR A 55 3.69 -2.43 -14.23
CA THR A 55 3.04 -1.78 -15.38
C THR A 55 1.97 -0.77 -14.97
N ASN A 56 1.41 -0.88 -13.77
CA ASN A 56 0.35 -0.01 -13.26
C ASN A 56 0.62 0.52 -11.83
N CYS A 57 1.83 0.28 -11.33
CA CYS A 57 2.35 0.84 -10.09
C CYS A 57 3.63 1.63 -10.35
N THR A 58 3.83 2.71 -9.62
CA THR A 58 4.99 3.61 -9.74
C THR A 58 5.79 3.61 -8.46
N ALA A 59 7.12 3.46 -8.59
CA ALA A 59 8.03 3.59 -7.47
C ALA A 59 8.04 5.03 -6.95
N GLN A 60 8.04 5.18 -5.64
CA GLN A 60 8.03 6.45 -4.93
C GLN A 60 9.34 6.67 -4.17
N ASN A 61 9.61 7.92 -3.81
CA ASN A 61 10.72 8.24 -2.92
C ASN A 61 10.55 7.56 -1.57
N ILE A 62 11.66 7.08 -1.01
CA ILE A 62 11.73 6.35 0.25
C ILE A 62 12.44 7.17 1.33
N ASP A 63 12.06 6.92 2.58
CA ASP A 63 12.90 7.22 3.72
C ASP A 63 13.86 6.04 3.94
N ARG A 64 15.11 6.21 3.53
CA ARG A 64 16.14 5.17 3.59
C ARG A 64 16.48 4.69 4.99
N SER A 65 16.13 5.44 6.02
CA SER A 65 16.35 5.02 7.41
C SER A 65 15.41 3.88 7.80
N THR A 66 14.25 3.78 7.14
CA THR A 66 13.17 2.86 7.51
C THR A 66 12.64 2.02 6.34
N GLN A 67 12.79 2.50 5.10
CA GLN A 67 12.16 1.90 3.91
C GLN A 67 13.19 1.44 2.88
N LEU A 68 12.91 0.33 2.20
CA LEU A 68 13.70 -0.21 1.09
C LEU A 68 13.04 0.06 -0.28
N ALA A 69 11.71 0.00 -0.35
CA ALA A 69 10.95 0.30 -1.55
C ALA A 69 9.53 0.78 -1.21
N VAL A 70 8.96 1.62 -2.07
CA VAL A 70 7.56 2.05 -2.01
C VAL A 70 6.97 2.01 -3.41
N LEU A 71 5.82 1.35 -3.57
CA LEU A 71 5.03 1.33 -4.79
C LEU A 71 3.65 1.95 -4.54
N THR A 72 3.23 2.85 -5.41
CA THR A 72 1.87 3.40 -5.42
C THR A 72 1.18 3.02 -6.72
N CYS A 73 -0.03 2.49 -6.61
CA CYS A 73 -0.84 2.03 -7.73
C CYS A 73 -2.15 2.82 -7.77
N GLY A 74 -2.64 3.07 -8.97
CA GLY A 74 -3.95 3.71 -9.18
C GLY A 74 -5.12 2.73 -9.03
N GLN A 75 -6.20 3.02 -9.75
CA GLN A 75 -7.40 2.17 -9.81
C GLN A 75 -7.03 0.73 -10.18
N SER A 76 -7.60 -0.22 -9.45
CA SER A 76 -7.51 -1.64 -9.81
C SER A 76 -8.08 -1.90 -11.22
N PRO A 77 -7.48 -2.82 -12.00
CA PRO A 77 -8.08 -3.29 -13.24
C PRO A 77 -9.46 -3.97 -13.05
N ASP A 78 -9.71 -4.55 -11.86
CA ASP A 78 -11.04 -5.01 -11.47
C ASP A 78 -11.91 -3.79 -11.11
N PRO A 79 -13.05 -3.54 -11.79
CA PRO A 79 -13.91 -2.39 -11.48
C PRO A 79 -14.48 -2.40 -10.05
N ARG A 80 -14.50 -3.55 -9.37
CA ARG A 80 -14.91 -3.68 -7.97
C ARG A 80 -13.74 -3.51 -6.99
N GLY A 81 -12.53 -3.37 -7.53
CA GLY A 81 -11.32 -3.24 -6.75
C GLY A 81 -11.09 -1.83 -6.20
N PRO A 82 -10.03 -1.66 -5.42
CA PRO A 82 -9.71 -0.39 -4.80
C PRO A 82 -9.37 0.69 -5.85
N ALA A 83 -9.65 1.94 -5.51
CA ALA A 83 -9.30 3.11 -6.30
C ALA A 83 -7.80 3.43 -6.23
N GLN A 84 -7.16 3.03 -5.14
CA GLN A 84 -5.73 3.24 -4.89
C GLN A 84 -5.16 2.09 -4.08
N ALA A 85 -3.89 1.77 -4.33
CA ALA A 85 -3.13 0.87 -3.47
C ALA A 85 -1.72 1.45 -3.21
N LYS A 86 -1.14 1.11 -2.06
CA LYS A 86 0.23 1.45 -1.70
C LYS A 86 0.88 0.28 -0.97
N TYR A 87 2.12 0.02 -1.31
CA TYR A 87 2.92 -1.05 -0.73
C TYR A 87 4.26 -0.49 -0.31
N VAL A 88 4.72 -0.85 0.87
CA VAL A 88 5.98 -0.37 1.45
C VAL A 88 6.76 -1.55 1.99
N LEU A 89 7.98 -1.72 1.51
CA LEU A 89 8.95 -2.67 2.04
C LEU A 89 9.82 -1.97 3.09
N PHE A 90 9.82 -2.47 4.31
CA PHE A 90 10.60 -1.90 5.41
C PHE A 90 11.91 -2.63 5.63
N THR A 91 12.86 -1.93 6.25
CA THR A 91 14.19 -2.47 6.59
C THR A 91 14.12 -3.56 7.66
N ASN A 92 13.11 -3.55 8.53
CA ASN A 92 12.92 -4.50 9.63
C ASN A 92 11.48 -4.49 10.18
N ALA A 93 11.17 -5.45 11.05
CA ALA A 93 9.86 -5.64 11.68
C ALA A 93 9.44 -4.48 12.60
N ASP A 94 10.38 -3.83 13.29
CA ASP A 94 10.06 -2.72 14.18
C ASP A 94 9.56 -1.50 13.40
N ASN A 95 10.20 -1.19 12.28
CA ASN A 95 9.77 -0.13 11.37
C ASN A 95 8.41 -0.44 10.75
N LEU A 96 8.17 -1.69 10.36
CA LEU A 96 6.86 -2.16 9.90
C LEU A 96 5.78 -1.96 10.96
N ALA A 97 6.00 -2.45 12.18
CA ALA A 97 5.04 -2.37 13.27
C ALA A 97 4.72 -0.92 13.67
N THR A 98 5.75 -0.06 13.72
CA THR A 98 5.60 1.37 14.00
C THR A 98 4.77 2.06 12.92
N SER A 99 5.07 1.78 11.65
CA SER A 99 4.37 2.37 10.51
C SER A 99 2.92 1.87 10.42
N PHE A 100 2.66 0.59 10.69
CA PHE A 100 1.31 0.05 10.72
C PHE A 100 0.45 0.77 11.75
N LYS A 101 0.92 0.87 13.01
CA LYS A 101 0.22 1.58 14.09
C LYS A 101 -0.03 3.05 13.75
N ALA A 102 0.96 3.74 13.20
CA ALA A 102 0.83 5.14 12.81
C ALA A 102 -0.22 5.32 11.68
N THR A 103 -0.26 4.38 10.73
CA THR A 103 -1.18 4.45 9.58
C THR A 103 -2.63 4.28 10.02
N ILE A 104 -2.93 3.32 10.90
CA ILE A 104 -4.31 3.04 11.35
C ILE A 104 -4.83 4.01 12.42
N ASN A 105 -3.96 4.84 13.00
CA ASN A 105 -4.32 5.73 14.13
C ASN A 105 -5.34 6.82 13.75
N GLU A 106 -5.45 7.16 12.47
CA GLU A 106 -6.39 8.18 11.98
C GLU A 106 -7.69 7.57 11.44
N ASP A 107 -7.80 6.23 11.42
CA ASP A 107 -8.95 5.53 10.86
C ASP A 107 -10.05 5.35 11.90
N VAL A 108 -11.29 5.42 11.44
CA VAL A 108 -12.43 4.88 12.18
C VAL A 108 -12.45 3.38 11.92
N LEU A 109 -11.85 2.61 12.84
CA LEU A 109 -11.69 1.18 12.69
C LEU A 109 -13.03 0.44 12.83
N THR A 110 -13.21 -0.58 12.00
CA THR A 110 -14.33 -1.53 12.04
C THR A 110 -13.80 -2.95 11.94
N PRO A 111 -14.48 -3.97 12.50
CA PRO A 111 -14.04 -5.36 12.36
C PRO A 111 -13.84 -5.77 10.89
N CYS A 112 -12.78 -6.53 10.61
CA CYS A 112 -12.50 -7.10 9.29
C CYS A 112 -13.30 -8.40 9.11
N GLY A 113 -14.34 -8.38 8.30
CA GLY A 113 -15.16 -9.58 8.06
C GLY A 113 -15.72 -10.15 9.36
N ASP A 114 -15.41 -11.43 9.63
CA ASP A 114 -15.88 -12.15 10.84
C ASP A 114 -14.99 -11.91 12.07
N ALA A 115 -13.96 -11.09 11.98
CA ALA A 115 -13.14 -10.74 13.14
C ALA A 115 -13.98 -9.94 14.15
N SER A 116 -13.75 -10.15 15.44
CA SER A 116 -14.46 -9.41 16.49
C SER A 116 -13.92 -7.99 16.72
N GLN A 117 -12.75 -7.69 16.16
CA GLN A 117 -12.04 -6.42 16.34
C GLN A 117 -11.15 -6.05 15.16
N SER A 118 -10.70 -4.81 15.11
CA SER A 118 -9.69 -4.30 14.19
C SER A 118 -8.68 -3.46 14.99
N PRO A 119 -7.35 -3.67 14.82
CA PRO A 119 -6.76 -4.71 13.98
C PRO A 119 -6.91 -6.13 14.53
N SER A 120 -6.76 -7.12 13.66
CA SER A 120 -6.76 -8.55 13.99
C SER A 120 -5.68 -9.29 13.19
N ASN A 121 -5.30 -10.47 13.65
CA ASN A 121 -4.38 -11.32 12.87
C ASN A 121 -5.09 -11.84 11.61
N TRP A 122 -4.35 -11.87 10.50
CA TRP A 122 -4.81 -12.53 9.28
C TRP A 122 -3.94 -13.74 8.97
N HIS A 123 -4.52 -14.71 8.26
CA HIS A 123 -3.89 -15.98 7.91
C HIS A 123 -3.94 -16.17 6.40
N LYS A 124 -2.82 -16.63 5.83
CA LYS A 124 -2.79 -16.99 4.41
C LYS A 124 -3.40 -18.38 4.24
N ASP A 125 -4.32 -18.50 3.30
CA ASP A 125 -5.02 -19.70 2.82
C ASP A 125 -4.82 -20.97 3.66
N GLY A 126 -5.68 -21.16 4.67
CA GLY A 126 -5.74 -22.39 5.46
C GLY A 126 -4.54 -22.65 6.37
N SER A 127 -3.56 -21.75 6.44
CA SER A 127 -2.47 -21.88 7.41
C SER A 127 -2.96 -21.50 8.80
N GLY A 128 -2.59 -22.28 9.81
CA GLY A 128 -2.85 -21.95 11.23
C GLY A 128 -1.95 -20.83 11.76
N ALA A 129 -0.87 -20.47 11.04
CA ALA A 129 0.07 -19.45 11.44
C ALA A 129 -0.39 -18.05 10.99
N SER A 130 -0.23 -17.05 11.86
CA SER A 130 -0.48 -15.65 11.49
C SER A 130 0.51 -15.22 10.40
N ALA A 131 0.02 -14.57 9.36
CA ALA A 131 0.84 -13.95 8.32
C ALA A 131 1.14 -12.48 8.63
N GLY A 132 0.41 -11.88 9.58
CA GLY A 132 0.54 -10.50 10.00
C GLY A 132 -0.74 -9.97 10.64
N GLN A 133 -0.88 -8.66 10.69
CA GLN A 133 -2.07 -7.96 11.17
C GLN A 133 -2.82 -7.29 10.03
N ALA A 134 -4.14 -7.23 10.13
CA ALA A 134 -5.00 -6.51 9.20
C ALA A 134 -5.93 -5.56 9.98
N ALA A 135 -6.09 -4.36 9.48
CA ALA A 135 -7.02 -3.37 9.97
C ALA A 135 -7.99 -2.97 8.85
N CYS A 136 -9.26 -2.89 9.18
CA CYS A 136 -10.32 -2.41 8.31
C CYS A 136 -10.94 -1.17 8.92
N GLY A 137 -11.34 -0.23 8.10
CA GLY A 137 -11.95 1.00 8.59
C GLY A 137 -12.26 1.98 7.49
N THR A 138 -12.51 3.22 7.91
CA THR A 138 -12.70 4.34 7.01
C THR A 138 -11.82 5.50 7.43
N TYR A 139 -11.26 6.20 6.44
CA TYR A 139 -10.60 7.47 6.61
C TYR A 139 -11.21 8.49 5.67
N ARG A 140 -11.68 9.63 6.23
CA ARG A 140 -12.48 10.63 5.49
C ARG A 140 -13.67 9.93 4.81
N SER A 141 -13.75 9.92 3.49
CA SER A 141 -14.87 9.33 2.74
C SER A 141 -14.47 8.07 1.94
N GLY A 142 -13.44 7.34 2.36
CA GLY A 142 -12.97 6.11 1.72
C GLY A 142 -12.88 4.96 2.69
N ALA A 143 -13.33 3.76 2.26
CA ALA A 143 -13.02 2.52 2.97
C ALA A 143 -11.54 2.18 2.79
N GLU A 144 -10.91 1.65 3.84
CA GLU A 144 -9.50 1.28 3.84
C GLU A 144 -9.29 -0.11 4.44
N ILE A 145 -8.33 -0.83 3.85
CA ILE A 145 -7.75 -2.04 4.42
C ILE A 145 -6.24 -1.89 4.41
N ILE A 146 -5.66 -2.07 5.59
CA ILE A 146 -4.24 -1.92 5.84
C ILE A 146 -3.76 -3.21 6.49
N TRP A 147 -2.72 -3.85 5.93
CA TRP A 147 -2.21 -5.09 6.51
C TRP A 147 -0.70 -5.18 6.43
N THR A 148 -0.12 -5.92 7.38
CA THR A 148 1.28 -6.33 7.36
C THR A 148 1.42 -7.73 6.76
N THR A 149 2.54 -7.97 6.09
CA THR A 149 3.04 -9.31 5.78
C THR A 149 4.39 -9.45 6.47
N ASP A 150 4.36 -10.12 7.63
CA ASP A 150 5.50 -10.10 8.57
C ASP A 150 6.72 -10.84 8.01
N ALA A 151 6.50 -11.88 7.19
CA ALA A 151 7.57 -12.68 6.58
C ALA A 151 8.55 -11.87 5.71
N ASN A 152 8.10 -10.75 5.16
CA ASN A 152 8.93 -9.90 4.29
C ASN A 152 8.91 -8.41 4.67
N ASN A 153 8.47 -8.07 5.89
CA ASN A 153 8.38 -6.69 6.39
C ASN A 153 7.61 -5.74 5.45
N THR A 154 6.50 -6.19 4.88
CA THR A 154 5.69 -5.38 3.96
C THR A 154 4.45 -4.83 4.65
N LEU A 155 4.20 -3.53 4.49
CA LEU A 155 2.92 -2.87 4.78
C LEU A 155 2.19 -2.62 3.48
N SER A 156 0.95 -3.06 3.42
CA SER A 156 0.08 -2.90 2.27
C SER A 156 -1.16 -2.10 2.66
N TYR A 157 -1.66 -1.32 1.72
CA TYR A 157 -2.76 -0.39 1.91
C TYR A 157 -3.63 -0.37 0.66
N LEU A 158 -4.94 -0.54 0.85
CA LEU A 158 -5.97 -0.40 -0.18
C LEU A 158 -6.97 0.66 0.24
N ARG A 159 -7.42 1.47 -0.72
CA ARG A 159 -8.44 2.48 -0.51
C ARG A 159 -9.51 2.41 -1.60
N ALA A 160 -10.77 2.33 -1.20
CA ALA A 160 -11.90 2.48 -2.10
C ALA A 160 -12.30 3.95 -2.27
N SER A 161 -13.03 4.26 -3.34
CA SER A 161 -13.62 5.58 -3.57
C SER A 161 -14.91 5.82 -2.77
N ASN A 162 -15.41 4.81 -2.06
CA ASN A 162 -16.60 4.83 -1.22
C ASN A 162 -16.29 4.29 0.17
N THR A 163 -17.27 4.26 1.06
CA THR A 163 -17.12 3.83 2.46
C THR A 163 -17.50 2.37 2.71
N ASP A 164 -17.68 1.56 1.65
CA ASP A 164 -18.06 0.15 1.78
C ASP A 164 -16.85 -0.73 2.14
N VAL A 165 -16.59 -0.81 3.46
CA VAL A 165 -15.50 -1.64 4.01
C VAL A 165 -15.72 -3.11 3.72
N VAL A 166 -16.97 -3.58 3.69
CA VAL A 166 -17.30 -5.00 3.48
C VAL A 166 -16.94 -5.42 2.06
N ALA A 167 -17.33 -4.63 1.05
CA ALA A 167 -16.99 -4.92 -0.34
C ALA A 167 -15.48 -4.89 -0.57
N LEU A 168 -14.76 -3.89 0.02
CA LEU A 168 -13.31 -3.82 -0.09
C LEU A 168 -12.61 -5.00 0.60
N TYR A 169 -13.11 -5.44 1.76
CA TYR A 169 -12.60 -6.62 2.47
C TYR A 169 -12.80 -7.91 1.65
N GLN A 170 -13.95 -8.11 1.05
CA GLN A 170 -14.20 -9.26 0.19
C GLN A 170 -13.27 -9.27 -1.03
N TRP A 171 -13.03 -8.10 -1.64
CA TRP A 171 -12.08 -7.98 -2.72
C TRP A 171 -10.65 -8.35 -2.26
N TRP A 172 -10.22 -7.81 -1.12
CA TRP A 172 -8.91 -8.12 -0.55
C TRP A 172 -8.73 -9.61 -0.27
N ARG A 173 -9.74 -10.27 0.31
CA ARG A 173 -9.70 -11.73 0.59
C ARG A 173 -9.50 -12.58 -0.68
N ALA A 174 -9.93 -12.10 -1.81
CA ALA A 174 -9.81 -12.80 -3.11
C ALA A 174 -8.53 -12.45 -3.88
N ASN A 175 -7.88 -11.33 -3.56
CA ASN A 175 -6.83 -10.74 -4.40
C ASN A 175 -5.59 -10.25 -3.61
N GLY A 176 -5.67 -10.14 -2.29
CA GLY A 176 -4.61 -9.64 -1.40
C GLY A 176 -3.56 -10.67 -1.00
#